data_61b2fd89d4b5a4929489f9f8e91d92d2
#
_entry.id   61b2fd89d4b5a4929489f9f8e91d92d2
#
_cell.length_a   1.000
_cell.length_b   1.000
_cell.length_c   1.000
_cell.angle_alpha   90.00
_cell.angle_beta   90.00
_cell.angle_gamma   90.00
#
_symmetry.space_group_name_H-M   'P 1'
#
loop_
_entity.id
_entity.type
_entity.pdbx_description
1 polymer ?
#
loop_
_entity_poly.entity_id
_entity_poly.type
_entity_poly.pdbx_seq_one_letter_code
_entity_poly.pdbx_strand_id
1 'polypeptide(L)'
;MQHEMHFEVGTLNVRVQGLFSLKEAKSGFLEVLEAAAQLQAERVLVDGRMIEGAPAFMERYDYSEFIAEEVREHLVERKLFPAIRFAYVLVPPIRDPGLFGENVAANRGMIVKTFDTLQGALEWLDAPSDAQP
;
A
#
# COMPACT_ATOMS: atom_id res chain seq x y z
N MET A 1 -7.22 -10.70 10.02
CA MET A 1 -5.94 -10.07 9.67
C MET A 1 -5.48 -9.17 10.81
N GLN A 2 -4.20 -9.18 11.09
CA GLN A 2 -3.60 -8.34 12.13
C GLN A 2 -2.53 -7.48 11.50
N HIS A 3 -2.32 -6.28 12.02
CA HIS A 3 -1.24 -5.42 11.52
C HIS A 3 -0.57 -4.66 12.66
N GLU A 4 0.71 -4.35 12.43
CA GLU A 4 1.54 -3.54 13.33
C GLU A 4 2.13 -2.40 12.53
N MET A 5 2.28 -1.24 13.16
CA MET A 5 2.83 -0.06 12.50
C MET A 5 4.01 0.48 13.28
N HIS A 6 5.03 0.93 12.55
CA HIS A 6 6.23 1.55 13.12
C HIS A 6 6.67 2.68 12.20
N PHE A 7 6.79 3.89 12.75
CA PHE A 7 7.21 5.06 11.97
C PHE A 7 8.67 5.38 12.25
N GLU A 8 9.44 5.50 11.16
CA GLU A 8 10.87 5.78 11.26
C GLU A 8 11.35 6.54 10.02
N VAL A 9 12.01 7.67 10.23
CA VAL A 9 12.64 8.48 9.18
C VAL A 9 11.72 8.70 7.97
N GLY A 10 10.53 9.22 8.21
CA GLY A 10 9.57 9.55 7.17
C GLY A 10 8.81 8.36 6.58
N THR A 11 9.12 7.14 6.99
CA THR A 11 8.47 5.93 6.48
C THR A 11 7.59 5.29 7.55
N LEU A 12 6.32 5.08 7.21
CA LEU A 12 5.41 4.28 8.02
C LEU A 12 5.53 2.84 7.58
N ASN A 13 6.08 2.00 8.45
CA ASN A 13 6.26 0.58 8.20
C ASN A 13 5.07 -0.18 8.76
N VAL A 14 4.42 -0.97 7.92
CA VAL A 14 3.23 -1.75 8.30
C VAL A 14 3.52 -3.23 8.01
N ARG A 15 3.34 -4.07 9.01
CA ARG A 15 3.45 -5.52 8.85
C ARG A 15 2.05 -6.11 9.00
N VAL A 16 1.63 -6.91 8.02
CA VAL A 16 0.30 -7.52 8.00
C VAL A 16 0.43 -9.03 7.98
N GLN A 17 -0.40 -9.72 8.75
CA GLN A 17 -0.42 -11.18 8.79
C GLN A 17 -1.83 -11.71 8.98
N GLY A 18 -2.03 -12.97 8.64
CA GLY A 18 -3.30 -13.65 8.81
C GLY A 18 -4.03 -13.93 7.51
N LEU A 19 -5.18 -14.58 7.62
CA LEU A 19 -5.98 -14.94 6.46
C LEU A 19 -6.60 -13.70 5.83
N PHE A 20 -6.45 -13.55 4.51
CA PHE A 20 -7.00 -12.42 3.78
C PHE A 20 -8.52 -12.30 3.97
N SER A 21 -8.96 -11.11 4.28
CA SER A 21 -10.37 -10.72 4.35
C SER A 21 -10.48 -9.33 3.72
N LEU A 22 -11.32 -9.19 2.70
CA LEU A 22 -11.50 -7.91 2.03
C LEU A 22 -11.95 -6.82 2.99
N LYS A 23 -12.90 -7.14 3.86
CA LYS A 23 -13.41 -6.20 4.86
C LYS A 23 -12.30 -5.72 5.79
N GLU A 24 -11.50 -6.65 6.32
CA GLU A 24 -10.42 -6.32 7.24
C GLU A 24 -9.27 -5.62 6.52
N ALA A 25 -9.00 -5.97 5.27
CA ALA A 25 -7.98 -5.28 4.48
C ALA A 25 -8.36 -3.82 4.26
N LYS A 26 -9.63 -3.54 3.96
CA LYS A 26 -10.11 -2.17 3.79
C LYS A 26 -10.03 -1.38 5.09
N SER A 27 -10.52 -1.93 6.18
CA SER A 27 -10.49 -1.21 7.47
C SER A 27 -9.06 -1.03 7.98
N GLY A 28 -8.19 -2.00 7.75
CA GLY A 28 -6.77 -1.87 8.08
C GLY A 28 -6.10 -0.76 7.28
N PHE A 29 -6.42 -0.65 6.00
CA PHE A 29 -5.87 0.41 5.18
C PHE A 29 -6.30 1.80 5.68
N LEU A 30 -7.54 1.95 6.10
CA LEU A 30 -8.00 3.22 6.66
C LEU A 30 -7.20 3.62 7.90
N GLU A 31 -6.88 2.66 8.77
CA GLU A 31 -6.04 2.93 9.94
C GLU A 31 -4.64 3.35 9.53
N VAL A 32 -4.06 2.69 8.54
CA VAL A 32 -2.74 3.04 8.01
C VAL A 32 -2.76 4.44 7.42
N LEU A 33 -3.78 4.76 6.65
CA LEU A 33 -3.91 6.06 6.00
C LEU A 33 -4.05 7.19 7.02
N GLU A 34 -4.83 6.94 8.08
CA GLU A 34 -4.99 7.91 9.16
C GLU A 34 -3.65 8.16 9.86
N ALA A 35 -2.89 7.11 10.16
CA ALA A 35 -1.58 7.23 10.77
C ALA A 35 -0.61 7.99 9.86
N ALA A 36 -0.62 7.67 8.56
CA ALA A 36 0.24 8.34 7.59
C ALA A 36 -0.08 9.84 7.51
N ALA A 37 -1.36 10.19 7.58
CA ALA A 37 -1.79 11.59 7.56
C ALA A 37 -1.32 12.34 8.82
N GLN A 38 -1.53 11.74 9.99
CA GLN A 38 -1.12 12.36 11.25
C GLN A 38 0.39 12.56 11.36
N LEU A 39 1.15 11.59 10.87
CA LEU A 39 2.61 11.61 10.94
C LEU A 39 3.25 12.34 9.75
N GLN A 40 2.47 12.72 8.77
CA GLN A 40 2.95 13.28 7.50
C GLN A 40 4.03 12.40 6.88
N ALA A 41 3.74 11.09 6.84
CA ALA A 41 4.67 10.11 6.27
C ALA A 41 4.89 10.40 4.78
N GLU A 42 6.12 10.36 4.37
CA GLU A 42 6.49 10.53 2.96
C GLU A 42 6.38 9.21 2.20
N ARG A 43 6.46 8.10 2.93
CA ARG A 43 6.48 6.73 2.37
C ARG A 43 5.69 5.81 3.29
N VAL A 44 5.01 4.84 2.68
CA VAL A 44 4.33 3.76 3.40
C VAL A 44 4.83 2.44 2.84
N LEU A 45 5.36 1.59 3.70
CA LEU A 45 5.84 0.26 3.34
C LEU A 45 4.92 -0.77 3.99
N VAL A 46 4.20 -1.53 3.17
CA VAL A 46 3.32 -2.59 3.65
C VAL A 46 3.97 -3.94 3.38
N ASP A 47 4.41 -4.61 4.43
CA ASP A 47 4.96 -5.96 4.34
C ASP A 47 3.83 -6.96 4.55
N GLY A 48 3.33 -7.53 3.45
CA GLY A 48 2.24 -8.49 3.46
C GLY A 48 2.67 -9.91 3.15
N ARG A 49 3.95 -10.24 3.36
CA ARG A 49 4.45 -11.59 3.05
C ARG A 49 3.84 -12.68 3.93
N MET A 50 3.30 -12.30 5.09
CA MET A 50 2.66 -13.24 6.02
C MET A 50 1.14 -13.28 5.89
N ILE A 51 0.59 -12.68 4.85
CA ILE A 51 -0.83 -12.78 4.54
C ILE A 51 -1.07 -14.13 3.86
N GLU A 52 -2.11 -14.84 4.31
CA GLU A 52 -2.48 -16.15 3.78
C GLU A 52 -3.78 -16.04 2.97
N GLY A 53 -3.98 -16.99 2.06
CA GLY A 53 -5.18 -17.08 1.26
C GLY A 53 -4.95 -16.68 -0.19
N ALA A 54 -6.03 -16.70 -0.96
CA ALA A 54 -6.00 -16.39 -2.38
C ALA A 54 -7.17 -15.48 -2.71
N PRO A 55 -6.97 -14.16 -2.77
CA PRO A 55 -8.06 -13.24 -3.10
C PRO A 55 -8.63 -13.54 -4.48
N ALA A 56 -9.96 -13.45 -4.60
CA ALA A 56 -10.62 -13.54 -5.89
C ALA A 56 -10.29 -12.31 -6.74
N PHE A 57 -10.44 -12.44 -8.05
CA PHE A 57 -10.17 -11.33 -8.97
C PHE A 57 -10.93 -10.07 -8.59
N MET A 58 -12.23 -10.20 -8.31
CA MET A 58 -13.06 -9.05 -7.95
C MET A 58 -12.68 -8.45 -6.59
N GLU A 59 -12.15 -9.26 -5.69
CA GLU A 59 -11.66 -8.76 -4.41
C GLU A 59 -10.41 -7.90 -4.60
N ARG A 60 -9.51 -8.30 -5.51
CA ARG A 60 -8.32 -7.51 -5.85
C ARG A 60 -8.72 -6.17 -6.45
N TYR A 61 -9.68 -6.19 -7.37
CA TYR A 61 -10.19 -4.99 -8.01
C TYR A 61 -10.81 -4.05 -6.97
N ASP A 62 -11.70 -4.58 -6.15
CA ASP A 62 -12.42 -3.82 -5.14
C ASP A 62 -11.46 -3.17 -4.13
N TYR A 63 -10.49 -3.93 -3.64
CA TYR A 63 -9.50 -3.40 -2.71
C TYR A 63 -8.68 -2.29 -3.37
N SER A 64 -8.19 -2.51 -4.58
CA SER A 64 -7.32 -1.55 -5.27
C SER A 64 -8.05 -0.25 -5.61
N GLU A 65 -9.30 -0.35 -6.04
CA GLU A 65 -10.13 0.82 -6.30
C GLU A 65 -10.40 1.59 -5.01
N PHE A 66 -10.70 0.87 -3.94
CA PHE A 66 -10.98 1.47 -2.64
C PHE A 66 -9.78 2.25 -2.11
N ILE A 67 -8.59 1.65 -2.09
CA ILE A 67 -7.41 2.32 -1.53
C ILE A 67 -7.03 3.56 -2.35
N ALA A 68 -7.11 3.47 -3.67
CA ALA A 68 -6.79 4.60 -4.54
C ALA A 68 -7.76 5.76 -4.31
N GLU A 69 -9.03 5.48 -4.14
CA GLU A 69 -10.06 6.48 -3.88
C GLU A 69 -9.83 7.18 -2.55
N GLU A 70 -9.53 6.40 -1.50
CA GLU A 70 -9.26 6.95 -0.18
C GLU A 70 -8.01 7.83 -0.17
N VAL A 71 -6.95 7.39 -0.85
CA VAL A 71 -5.73 8.20 -0.97
C VAL A 71 -6.04 9.51 -1.70
N ARG A 72 -6.80 9.45 -2.78
CA ARG A 72 -7.17 10.63 -3.56
C ARG A 72 -7.92 11.64 -2.71
N GLU A 73 -8.89 11.18 -1.91
CA GLU A 73 -9.66 12.05 -1.04
C GLU A 73 -8.77 12.74 -0.01
N HIS A 74 -7.85 12.00 0.60
CA HIS A 74 -6.93 12.56 1.59
C HIS A 74 -5.96 13.56 0.96
N LEU A 75 -5.53 13.32 -0.29
CA LEU A 75 -4.67 14.27 -1.01
C LEU A 75 -5.42 15.56 -1.33
N VAL A 76 -6.68 15.46 -1.76
CA VAL A 76 -7.51 16.64 -2.05
C VAL A 76 -7.71 17.47 -0.78
N GLU A 77 -7.94 16.84 0.34
CA GLU A 77 -8.09 17.50 1.64
C GLU A 77 -6.77 17.97 2.25
N ARG A 78 -5.66 17.68 1.58
CA ARG A 78 -4.30 18.05 2.02
C ARG A 78 -3.91 17.43 3.36
N LYS A 79 -4.43 16.26 3.66
CA LYS A 79 -4.08 15.51 4.87
C LYS A 79 -2.80 14.71 4.71
N LEU A 80 -2.49 14.28 3.48
CA LEU A 80 -1.32 13.46 3.18
C LEU A 80 -0.20 14.29 2.56
N PHE A 81 1.04 13.83 2.77
CA PHE A 81 2.20 14.34 2.05
C PHE A 81 1.94 14.20 0.53
N PRO A 82 2.12 15.28 -0.27
CA PRO A 82 1.65 15.30 -1.66
C PRO A 82 2.26 14.24 -2.57
N ALA A 83 3.51 13.83 -2.33
CA ALA A 83 4.20 12.84 -3.14
C ALA A 83 4.37 11.51 -2.39
N ILE A 84 3.44 11.19 -1.51
CA ILE A 84 3.49 9.94 -0.72
C ILE A 84 3.53 8.72 -1.64
N ARG A 85 4.44 7.80 -1.33
CA ARG A 85 4.61 6.56 -2.08
C ARG A 85 4.20 5.37 -1.23
N PHE A 86 3.52 4.42 -1.85
CA PHE A 86 3.10 3.19 -1.20
C PHE A 86 3.80 2.01 -1.86
N ALA A 87 4.57 1.26 -1.08
CA ALA A 87 5.20 0.02 -1.54
C ALA A 87 4.59 -1.16 -0.79
N TYR A 88 4.16 -2.17 -1.53
CA TYR A 88 3.60 -3.40 -0.97
C TYR A 88 4.57 -4.54 -1.27
N VAL A 89 4.99 -5.26 -0.24
CA VAL A 89 5.78 -6.48 -0.41
C VAL A 89 4.83 -7.66 -0.26
N LEU A 90 4.58 -8.34 -1.35
CA LEU A 90 3.60 -9.42 -1.43
C LEU A 90 4.19 -10.62 -2.17
N VAL A 91 3.72 -11.81 -1.83
CA VAL A 91 4.11 -13.04 -2.52
C VAL A 91 2.86 -13.73 -3.05
N PRO A 92 2.96 -14.55 -4.09
CA PRO A 92 1.82 -15.31 -4.58
C PRO A 92 1.26 -16.23 -3.49
N PRO A 93 -0.06 -16.49 -3.45
CA PRO A 93 -1.09 -16.00 -4.36
C PRO A 93 -1.66 -14.62 -4.01
N ILE A 94 -1.19 -14.00 -2.92
CA ILE A 94 -1.63 -12.64 -2.58
C ILE A 94 -1.20 -11.67 -3.66
N ARG A 95 0.07 -11.73 -4.07
CA ARG A 95 0.56 -10.92 -5.18
C ARG A 95 0.02 -11.47 -6.49
N ASP A 96 -0.60 -10.59 -7.27
CA ASP A 96 -1.10 -10.93 -8.60
C ASP A 96 0.07 -10.88 -9.60
N PRO A 97 0.41 -12.01 -10.26
CA PRO A 97 1.49 -12.01 -11.25
C PRO A 97 1.28 -11.02 -12.40
N GLY A 98 0.02 -10.72 -12.75
CA GLY A 98 -0.30 -9.75 -13.79
C GLY A 98 -0.29 -8.31 -13.31
N LEU A 99 -0.04 -8.06 -12.03
CA LEU A 99 -0.02 -6.73 -11.42
C LEU A 99 -1.35 -5.98 -11.61
N PHE A 100 -2.45 -6.70 -11.70
CA PHE A 100 -3.75 -6.12 -11.95
C PHE A 100 -4.13 -5.09 -10.90
N GLY A 101 -3.99 -5.44 -9.61
CA GLY A 101 -4.33 -4.54 -8.51
C GLY A 101 -3.46 -3.28 -8.50
N GLU A 102 -2.15 -3.43 -8.72
CA GLU A 102 -1.24 -2.29 -8.84
C GLU A 102 -1.66 -1.38 -9.98
N ASN A 103 -1.97 -1.96 -11.14
CA ASN A 103 -2.37 -1.18 -12.32
C ASN A 103 -3.67 -0.42 -12.09
N VAL A 104 -4.65 -1.04 -11.43
CA VAL A 104 -5.92 -0.38 -11.11
C VAL A 104 -5.67 0.84 -10.22
N ALA A 105 -4.89 0.69 -9.15
CA ALA A 105 -4.61 1.78 -8.22
C ALA A 105 -3.77 2.89 -8.87
N ALA A 106 -2.73 2.52 -9.63
CA ALA A 106 -1.85 3.47 -10.29
C ALA A 106 -2.62 4.29 -11.35
N ASN A 107 -3.52 3.64 -12.10
CA ASN A 107 -4.33 4.33 -13.11
C ASN A 107 -5.29 5.34 -12.50
N ARG A 108 -5.54 5.27 -11.20
CA ARG A 108 -6.37 6.23 -10.48
C ARG A 108 -5.54 7.29 -9.75
N GLY A 109 -4.23 7.37 -10.04
CA GLY A 109 -3.35 8.42 -9.53
C GLY A 109 -2.63 8.13 -8.23
N MET A 110 -2.74 6.93 -7.69
CA MET A 110 -2.00 6.52 -6.50
C MET A 110 -0.56 6.15 -6.89
N ILE A 111 0.43 6.66 -6.15
CA ILE A 111 1.83 6.31 -6.38
C ILE A 111 2.08 5.03 -5.59
N VAL A 112 1.92 3.89 -6.26
CA VAL A 112 1.97 2.57 -5.62
C VAL A 112 2.71 1.58 -6.50
N LYS A 113 3.48 0.69 -5.85
CA LYS A 113 4.15 -0.40 -6.55
C LYS A 113 4.25 -1.62 -5.65
N THR A 114 4.13 -2.80 -6.24
CA THR A 114 4.26 -4.06 -5.52
C THR A 114 5.61 -4.71 -5.81
N PHE A 115 6.15 -5.40 -4.82
CA PHE A 115 7.45 -6.05 -4.88
C PHE A 115 7.34 -7.44 -4.28
N ASP A 116 8.19 -8.35 -4.72
CA ASP A 116 8.29 -9.68 -4.12
C ASP A 116 9.40 -9.76 -3.06
N THR A 117 10.22 -8.72 -2.94
CA THR A 117 11.27 -8.64 -1.92
C THR A 117 11.22 -7.33 -1.16
N LEU A 118 11.62 -7.38 0.10
CA LEU A 118 11.72 -6.18 0.92
C LEU A 118 12.76 -5.22 0.38
N GLN A 119 13.90 -5.75 -0.08
CA GLN A 119 14.98 -4.91 -0.61
C GLN A 119 14.51 -4.09 -1.81
N GLY A 120 13.79 -4.71 -2.75
CA GLY A 120 13.27 -3.99 -3.92
C GLY A 120 12.35 -2.85 -3.53
N ALA A 121 11.49 -3.09 -2.54
CA ALA A 121 10.58 -2.05 -2.04
C ALA A 121 11.35 -0.89 -1.41
N LEU A 122 12.35 -1.18 -0.58
CA LEU A 122 13.15 -0.15 0.08
C LEU A 122 13.93 0.69 -0.93
N GLU A 123 14.50 0.06 -1.94
CA GLU A 123 15.23 0.77 -2.99
C GLU A 123 14.31 1.74 -3.75
N TRP A 124 13.11 1.30 -4.07
CA TRP A 124 12.15 2.14 -4.77
C TRP A 124 11.67 3.31 -3.90
N LEU A 125 11.42 3.06 -2.63
CA LEU A 125 10.99 4.11 -1.70
C LEU A 125 12.07 5.17 -1.48
N ASP A 126 13.33 4.77 -1.50
CA ASP A 126 14.47 5.68 -1.30
C ASP A 126 14.90 6.39 -2.58
N ALA A 127 14.38 5.97 -3.74
CA ALA A 127 14.73 6.60 -4.99
C ALA A 127 14.24 8.04 -5.06
N PRO A 128 15.02 8.98 -5.60
CA PRO A 128 14.54 10.36 -5.79
C PRO A 128 13.32 10.38 -6.69
N SER A 129 12.34 11.26 -6.38
CA SER A 129 11.11 11.34 -7.15
C SER A 129 11.35 11.76 -8.61
N ASP A 130 12.39 12.54 -8.86
CA ASP A 130 12.75 12.99 -10.21
C ASP A 130 13.46 11.90 -11.03
N ALA A 131 13.85 10.79 -10.41
CA ALA A 131 14.37 9.62 -11.11
C ALA A 131 13.27 8.80 -11.77
N GLN A 132 12.02 9.14 -11.56
CA GLN A 132 10.87 8.45 -12.11
C GLN A 132 10.49 9.10 -13.43
N PRO A 133 10.39 8.30 -14.49
CA PRO A 133 9.97 8.85 -15.79
C PRO A 133 8.52 9.31 -15.79
#